data_3d5cd41ff69eab9772e17e073f7cda20
#
_entry.id   3d5cd41ff69eab9772e17e073f7cda20
#
_cell.length_a   1.000
_cell.length_b   1.000
_cell.length_c   1.000
_cell.angle_alpha   90.00
_cell.angle_beta   90.00
_cell.angle_gamma   90.00
#
_symmetry.space_group_name_H-M   'P 1'
#
loop_
_entity.id
_entity.type
_entity.pdbx_description
1 polymer ?
#
loop_
_entity_poly.entity_id
_entity_poly.type
_entity_poly.pdbx_seq_one_letter_code
_entity_poly.pdbx_strand_id
1 'polypeptide(L)'
;GWYNPENAVEELNTAIEELAEDGITIDESNPIQIEYPYPSAVEVYTNKANSYKKSVEAALGGKVVINLVDAVDVDGWYYAGYYVNYGYEQNYDVYDVSGWGPDFGDPCSYLDTMLPDYEGYMTKCFGIF
;
A
#
# COMPACT_ATOMS: atom_id res chain seq x y z
N GLY A 1 -20.40 3.91 3.82
CA GLY A 1 -19.49 3.14 2.95
C GLY A 1 -18.07 3.15 3.50
N TRP A 2 -17.17 2.42 2.88
CA TRP A 2 -15.75 2.39 3.28
C TRP A 2 -15.03 3.72 3.06
N TYR A 3 -15.47 4.50 2.07
CA TYR A 3 -14.93 5.83 1.80
C TYR A 3 -15.45 6.83 2.85
N ASN A 4 -14.56 7.31 3.69
CA ASN A 4 -14.84 8.28 4.75
C ASN A 4 -13.64 9.23 4.93
N PRO A 5 -13.57 10.31 4.13
CA PRO A 5 -12.45 11.25 4.22
C PRO A 5 -12.39 12.02 5.54
N GLU A 6 -13.52 12.23 6.20
CA GLU A 6 -13.57 12.92 7.49
C GLU A 6 -12.86 12.08 8.57
N ASN A 7 -13.18 10.78 8.64
CA ASN A 7 -12.51 9.87 9.56
C ASN A 7 -11.01 9.73 9.24
N ALA A 8 -10.64 9.74 7.96
CA ALA A 8 -9.24 9.68 7.56
C ALA A 8 -8.45 10.91 8.04
N VAL A 9 -9.07 12.10 8.05
CA VAL A 9 -8.46 13.31 8.61
C VAL A 9 -8.31 13.22 10.13
N GLU A 10 -9.31 12.68 10.83
CA GLU A 10 -9.24 12.48 12.29
C GLU A 10 -8.10 11.52 12.66
N GLU A 11 -8.00 10.39 11.98
CA GLU A 11 -6.92 9.42 12.20
C GLU A 11 -5.54 10.02 11.89
N LEU A 12 -5.43 10.78 10.80
CA LEU A 12 -4.19 11.48 10.47
C LEU A 12 -3.79 12.47 11.56
N ASN A 13 -4.73 13.25 12.09
CA ASN A 13 -4.43 14.21 13.16
C ASN A 13 -3.96 13.50 14.43
N THR A 14 -4.59 12.38 14.79
CA THR A 14 -4.15 11.54 15.92
C THR A 14 -2.73 11.04 15.70
N ALA A 15 -2.43 10.50 14.53
CA ALA A 15 -1.08 10.03 14.19
C ALA A 15 -0.03 11.16 14.23
N ILE A 16 -0.39 12.37 13.79
CA ILE A 16 0.50 13.53 13.87
C ILE A 16 0.81 13.92 15.32
N GLU A 17 -0.18 13.87 16.20
CA GLU A 17 0.01 14.13 17.64
C GLU A 17 0.92 13.07 18.27
N GLU A 18 0.71 11.80 17.99
CA GLU A 18 1.57 10.71 18.47
C GLU A 18 3.01 10.83 17.98
N LEU A 19 3.21 11.14 16.70
CA LEU A 19 4.56 11.37 16.14
C LEU A 19 5.24 12.58 16.76
N ALA A 20 4.49 13.62 17.13
CA ALA A 20 5.05 14.79 17.79
C ALA A 20 5.60 14.48 19.20
N GLU A 21 5.03 13.50 19.90
CA GLU A 21 5.56 13.01 21.18
C GLU A 21 6.95 12.38 21.01
N ASP A 22 7.20 11.76 19.86
CA ASP A 22 8.51 11.21 19.48
C ASP A 22 9.46 12.24 18.83
N GLY A 23 9.06 13.51 18.79
CA GLY A 23 9.84 14.61 18.23
C GLY A 23 9.78 14.71 16.71
N ILE A 24 8.83 14.06 16.07
CA ILE A 24 8.62 14.10 14.62
C ILE A 24 7.48 15.08 14.31
N THR A 25 7.80 16.13 13.57
CA THR A 25 6.81 17.13 13.13
C THR A 25 6.34 16.83 11.72
N ILE A 26 5.05 16.64 11.54
CA ILE A 26 4.40 16.43 10.23
C ILE A 26 3.54 17.65 9.90
N ASP A 27 3.84 18.25 8.75
CA ASP A 27 3.10 19.36 8.16
C ASP A 27 3.28 19.38 6.63
N GLU A 28 2.77 20.41 5.96
CA GLU A 28 2.90 20.55 4.50
C GLU A 28 4.35 20.70 4.02
N SER A 29 5.26 21.17 4.87
CA SER A 29 6.70 21.30 4.58
C SER A 29 7.47 20.01 4.84
N ASN A 30 6.94 19.15 5.69
CA ASN A 30 7.47 17.85 6.04
C ASN A 30 6.35 16.79 6.10
N PRO A 31 5.75 16.44 4.95
CA PRO A 31 4.63 15.51 4.89
C PRO A 31 5.06 14.06 5.12
N ILE A 32 4.11 13.22 5.48
CA ILE A 32 4.27 11.76 5.43
C ILE A 32 4.41 11.36 3.96
N GLN A 33 5.47 10.61 3.64
CA GLN A 33 5.75 10.11 2.31
C GLN A 33 5.29 8.65 2.21
N ILE A 34 4.47 8.33 1.22
CA ILE A 34 3.96 6.97 0.97
C ILE A 34 4.37 6.54 -0.43
N GLU A 35 5.13 5.46 -0.53
CA GLU A 35 5.57 4.87 -1.79
C GLU A 35 4.50 3.91 -2.33
N TYR A 36 4.07 4.14 -3.57
CA TYR A 36 3.06 3.33 -4.27
C TYR A 36 3.57 2.91 -5.64
N PRO A 37 3.97 1.65 -5.84
CA PRO A 37 4.44 1.16 -7.12
C PRO A 37 3.31 0.85 -8.10
N TYR A 38 3.51 1.14 -9.37
CA TYR A 38 2.56 0.86 -10.45
C TYR A 38 3.29 0.56 -11.77
N PRO A 39 2.72 -0.27 -12.67
CA PRO A 39 3.31 -0.56 -13.97
C PRO A 39 2.87 0.47 -15.02
N SER A 40 3.75 1.42 -15.39
CA SER A 40 3.42 2.52 -16.31
C SER A 40 3.14 2.07 -17.76
N ALA A 41 3.63 0.91 -18.15
CA ALA A 41 3.33 0.34 -19.47
C ALA A 41 1.85 -0.04 -19.66
N VAL A 42 1.06 -0.05 -18.57
CA VAL A 42 -0.36 -0.38 -18.60
C VAL A 42 -1.20 0.83 -18.22
N GLU A 43 -1.88 1.43 -19.18
CA GLU A 43 -2.62 2.69 -19.01
C GLU A 43 -3.65 2.66 -17.87
N VAL A 44 -4.36 1.55 -17.71
CA VAL A 44 -5.38 1.43 -16.65
C VAL A 44 -4.76 1.54 -15.26
N TYR A 45 -3.59 0.98 -15.03
CA TYR A 45 -2.87 1.08 -13.76
C TYR A 45 -2.28 2.48 -13.55
N THR A 46 -1.80 3.11 -14.61
CA THR A 46 -1.34 4.50 -14.57
C THR A 46 -2.48 5.44 -14.15
N ASN A 47 -3.64 5.29 -14.76
CA ASN A 47 -4.81 6.09 -14.43
C ASN A 47 -5.29 5.85 -13.00
N LYS A 48 -5.28 4.60 -12.54
CA LYS A 48 -5.63 4.21 -11.18
C LYS A 48 -4.65 4.82 -10.15
N ALA A 49 -3.35 4.71 -10.39
CA ALA A 49 -2.32 5.27 -9.52
C ALA A 49 -2.45 6.80 -9.39
N ASN A 50 -2.64 7.51 -10.50
CA ASN A 50 -2.85 8.95 -10.47
C ASN A 50 -4.14 9.36 -9.78
N SER A 51 -5.22 8.60 -9.95
CA SER A 51 -6.49 8.83 -9.27
C SER A 51 -6.35 8.63 -7.75
N TYR A 52 -5.67 7.57 -7.35
CA TYR A 52 -5.37 7.29 -5.94
C TYR A 52 -4.56 8.44 -5.31
N LYS A 53 -3.44 8.80 -5.91
CA LYS A 53 -2.62 9.94 -5.48
C LYS A 53 -3.45 11.21 -5.30
N LYS A 54 -4.18 11.60 -6.33
CA LYS A 54 -5.00 12.80 -6.31
C LYS A 54 -6.07 12.79 -5.21
N SER A 55 -6.73 11.65 -5.02
CA SER A 55 -7.79 11.50 -4.03
C SER A 55 -7.25 11.59 -2.60
N VAL A 56 -6.16 10.87 -2.30
CA VAL A 56 -5.55 10.85 -0.97
C VAL A 56 -4.97 12.21 -0.60
N GLU A 57 -4.19 12.81 -1.49
CA GLU A 57 -3.57 14.13 -1.22
C GLU A 57 -4.61 15.24 -1.06
N ALA A 58 -5.70 15.22 -1.84
CA ALA A 58 -6.79 16.18 -1.69
C ALA A 58 -7.54 15.99 -0.36
N ALA A 59 -7.77 14.76 0.07
CA ALA A 59 -8.48 14.48 1.32
C ALA A 59 -7.65 14.86 2.55
N LEU A 60 -6.32 14.68 2.49
CA LEU A 60 -5.42 14.84 3.63
C LEU A 60 -4.60 16.14 3.63
N GLY A 61 -4.94 17.08 2.76
CA GLY A 61 -4.52 18.49 2.81
C GLY A 61 -3.00 18.72 2.72
N GLY A 62 -2.27 17.93 1.94
CA GLY A 62 -0.83 18.12 1.74
C GLY A 62 0.07 17.59 2.85
N LYS A 63 -0.49 17.04 3.92
CA LYS A 63 0.26 16.40 5.02
C LYS A 63 0.67 14.96 4.71
N VAL A 64 0.13 14.40 3.65
CA VAL A 64 0.47 13.08 3.10
C VAL A 64 0.74 13.24 1.61
N VAL A 65 1.83 12.69 1.13
CA VAL A 65 2.23 12.69 -0.28
C VAL A 65 2.37 11.26 -0.75
N ILE A 66 1.72 10.93 -1.86
CA ILE A 66 1.84 9.64 -2.52
C ILE A 66 2.92 9.73 -3.59
N ASN A 67 4.03 9.05 -3.37
CA ASN A 67 5.10 8.93 -4.34
C ASN A 67 4.81 7.74 -5.26
N LEU A 68 4.46 8.03 -6.50
CA LEU A 68 4.25 7.01 -7.51
C LEU A 68 5.60 6.48 -8.00
N VAL A 69 5.84 5.19 -7.78
CA VAL A 69 7.07 4.50 -8.20
C VAL A 69 6.79 3.72 -9.47
N ASP A 70 7.45 4.11 -10.56
CA ASP A 70 7.28 3.44 -11.84
C ASP A 70 8.02 2.10 -11.87
N ALA A 71 7.28 1.02 -11.85
CA ALA A 71 7.79 -0.34 -12.01
C ALA A 71 7.92 -0.78 -13.48
N VAL A 72 7.65 0.13 -14.41
CA VAL A 72 7.72 -0.02 -15.87
C VAL A 72 6.64 -0.96 -16.41
N ASP A 73 6.76 -2.25 -16.19
CA ASP A 73 5.84 -3.28 -16.67
C ASP A 73 5.22 -4.10 -15.52
N VAL A 74 4.34 -5.03 -15.88
CA VAL A 74 3.65 -5.88 -14.91
C VAL A 74 4.61 -6.80 -14.18
N ASP A 75 5.63 -7.31 -14.85
CA ASP A 75 6.62 -8.19 -14.23
C ASP A 75 7.45 -7.41 -13.20
N GLY A 76 7.93 -6.22 -13.56
CA GLY A 76 8.62 -5.32 -12.64
C GLY A 76 7.78 -4.95 -11.42
N TRP A 77 6.48 -4.73 -11.62
CA TRP A 77 5.54 -4.47 -10.53
C TRP A 77 5.37 -5.68 -9.59
N TYR A 78 5.26 -6.91 -10.14
CA TYR A 78 5.23 -8.11 -9.31
C TYR A 78 6.53 -8.32 -8.53
N TYR A 79 7.69 -8.07 -9.14
CA TYR A 79 8.97 -8.16 -8.45
C TYR A 79 9.16 -7.07 -7.39
N ALA A 80 8.54 -5.92 -7.54
CA ALA A 80 8.59 -4.86 -6.53
C ALA A 80 7.92 -5.25 -5.21
N GLY A 81 6.86 -6.07 -5.25
CA GLY A 81 6.04 -6.33 -4.09
C GLY A 81 5.64 -7.78 -3.86
N TYR A 82 5.22 -8.47 -4.91
CA TYR A 82 4.63 -9.80 -4.77
C TYR A 82 5.66 -10.93 -4.74
N TYR A 83 6.69 -10.86 -5.58
CA TYR A 83 7.74 -11.88 -5.69
C TYR A 83 8.94 -11.59 -4.77
N VAL A 84 8.68 -11.35 -3.50
CA VAL A 84 9.72 -11.18 -2.49
C VAL A 84 9.76 -12.38 -1.57
N ASN A 85 10.92 -12.66 -0.97
CA ASN A 85 11.05 -13.72 0.02
C ASN A 85 10.58 -13.28 1.40
N TYR A 86 10.78 -12.00 1.71
CA TYR A 86 10.39 -11.41 3.00
C TYR A 86 9.83 -10.01 2.81
N GLY A 87 8.87 -9.61 3.64
CA GLY A 87 8.23 -8.30 3.56
C GLY A 87 9.20 -7.12 3.65
N TYR A 88 10.28 -7.25 4.41
CA TYR A 88 11.30 -6.19 4.55
C TYR A 88 12.16 -5.97 3.28
N GLU A 89 12.09 -6.86 2.30
CA GLU A 89 12.74 -6.70 0.99
C GLU A 89 11.93 -5.80 0.05
N GLN A 90 10.67 -5.53 0.40
CA GLN A 90 9.79 -4.66 -0.37
C GLN A 90 10.20 -3.20 -0.17
N ASN A 91 10.16 -2.43 -1.23
CA ASN A 91 10.49 -1.00 -1.20
C ASN A 91 9.25 -0.16 -1.52
N TYR A 92 8.20 -0.37 -0.76
CA TYR A 92 6.94 0.37 -0.87
C TYR A 92 6.17 0.37 0.46
N ASP A 93 5.22 1.27 0.59
CA ASP A 93 4.34 1.36 1.76
C ASP A 93 2.93 0.82 1.45
N VAL A 94 2.44 1.06 0.25
CA VAL A 94 1.14 0.58 -0.22
C VAL A 94 1.32 -0.15 -1.55
N TYR A 95 0.76 -1.35 -1.65
CA TYR A 95 0.81 -2.18 -2.83
C TYR A 95 -0.58 -2.69 -3.21
N ASP A 96 -0.95 -2.46 -4.46
CA ASP A 96 -2.24 -2.90 -4.99
C ASP A 96 -2.06 -4.19 -5.78
N VAL A 97 -2.15 -5.30 -5.08
CA VAL A 97 -2.03 -6.64 -5.68
C VAL A 97 -3.20 -6.90 -6.61
N SER A 98 -2.92 -7.40 -7.81
CA SER A 98 -3.97 -7.93 -8.68
C SER A 98 -4.59 -9.19 -8.06
N GLY A 99 -5.87 -9.39 -8.26
CA GLY A 99 -6.56 -10.57 -7.74
C GLY A 99 -6.02 -11.89 -8.29
N TRP A 100 -6.26 -12.98 -7.57
CA TRP A 100 -6.02 -14.35 -7.99
C TRP A 100 -7.28 -15.19 -7.74
N GLY A 101 -7.41 -16.30 -8.42
CA GLY A 101 -8.48 -17.25 -8.19
C GLY A 101 -7.96 -18.53 -7.52
N PRO A 102 -8.72 -19.13 -6.60
CA PRO A 102 -8.31 -20.37 -5.94
C PRO A 102 -8.40 -21.55 -6.90
N ASP A 103 -7.55 -22.54 -6.69
CA ASP A 103 -7.57 -23.80 -7.45
C ASP A 103 -8.81 -24.65 -7.17
N PHE A 104 -9.42 -24.47 -6.01
CA PHE A 104 -10.60 -25.19 -5.56
C PHE A 104 -11.68 -24.24 -5.07
N GLY A 105 -12.95 -24.66 -5.21
CA GLY A 105 -14.11 -23.90 -4.74
C GLY A 105 -14.33 -23.94 -3.21
N ASP A 106 -13.29 -24.13 -2.43
CA ASP A 106 -13.31 -24.16 -0.98
C ASP A 106 -12.92 -22.79 -0.41
N PRO A 107 -13.68 -22.22 0.52
CA PRO A 107 -13.29 -20.98 1.20
C PRO A 107 -11.90 -21.02 1.85
N CYS A 108 -11.43 -22.17 2.31
CA CYS A 108 -10.10 -22.36 2.86
C CYS A 108 -9.00 -22.00 1.87
N SER A 109 -9.20 -22.24 0.57
CA SER A 109 -8.23 -21.91 -0.48
C SER A 109 -7.87 -20.42 -0.54
N TYR A 110 -8.78 -19.53 -0.14
CA TYR A 110 -8.49 -18.10 -0.04
C TYR A 110 -7.68 -17.76 1.22
N LEU A 111 -7.88 -18.51 2.30
CA LEU A 111 -7.24 -18.26 3.60
C LEU A 111 -5.85 -18.88 3.70
N ASP A 112 -5.58 -19.94 2.95
CA ASP A 112 -4.31 -20.67 2.97
C ASP A 112 -3.12 -19.74 2.66
N THR A 113 -3.32 -18.72 1.83
CA THR A 113 -2.29 -17.71 1.52
C THR A 113 -1.90 -16.83 2.70
N MET A 114 -2.75 -16.78 3.74
CA MET A 114 -2.57 -15.96 4.94
C MET A 114 -2.18 -16.78 6.17
N LEU A 115 -1.86 -18.07 6.01
CA LEU A 115 -1.44 -18.90 7.14
C LEU A 115 -0.16 -18.36 7.81
N PRO A 116 -0.12 -18.33 9.15
CA PRO A 116 1.06 -17.88 9.89
C PRO A 116 2.26 -18.82 9.70
N ASP A 117 3.38 -18.47 10.33
CA ASP A 117 4.59 -19.29 10.36
C ASP A 117 5.19 -19.58 8.96
N TYR A 118 5.05 -18.62 8.04
CA TYR A 118 5.53 -18.73 6.64
C TYR A 118 4.88 -19.81 5.77
N GLU A 119 3.82 -20.43 6.23
CA GLU A 119 3.08 -21.42 5.43
C GLU A 119 2.31 -20.76 4.29
N GLY A 120 1.74 -19.57 4.51
CA GLY A 120 1.04 -18.80 3.50
C GLY A 120 1.94 -17.91 2.67
N TYR A 121 1.72 -17.86 1.36
CA TYR A 121 2.50 -17.01 0.46
C TYR A 121 2.44 -15.52 0.83
N MET A 122 1.22 -15.01 1.11
CA MET A 122 1.02 -13.60 1.44
C MET A 122 1.54 -13.23 2.83
N THR A 123 1.63 -14.17 3.75
CA THR A 123 2.11 -13.94 5.11
C THR A 123 3.51 -13.33 5.12
N LYS A 124 4.41 -13.88 4.31
CA LYS A 124 5.78 -13.35 4.18
C LYS A 124 5.81 -11.98 3.50
N CYS A 125 4.91 -11.73 2.53
CA CYS A 125 4.82 -10.42 1.86
C CYS A 125 4.35 -9.33 2.83
N PHE A 126 3.48 -9.67 3.78
CA PHE A 126 3.01 -8.74 4.81
C PHE A 126 3.97 -8.62 6.02
N GLY A 127 5.07 -9.35 6.03
CA GLY A 127 6.01 -9.33 7.15
C GLY A 127 5.46 -9.96 8.43
N ILE A 128 4.46 -10.82 8.33
CA ILE A 128 3.91 -11.58 9.46
C ILE A 128 4.74 -12.84 9.65
N PHE A 129 5.31 -12.97 10.82
CA PHE A 129 6.21 -14.06 11.17
C PHE A 129 5.63 -14.94 12.26
#